data_82991a23b107948199462843b93e335b
#
_entry.id   82991a23b107948199462843b93e335b
#
_cell.length_a   1.000
_cell.length_b   1.000
_cell.length_c   1.000
_cell.angle_alpha   90.00
_cell.angle_beta   90.00
_cell.angle_gamma   90.00
#
_symmetry.space_group_name_H-M   'P 1'
#
loop_
_entity.id
_entity.type
_entity.pdbx_description
1 polymer ?
#
loop_
_entity_poly.entity_id
_entity_poly.type
_entity_poly.pdbx_seq_one_letter_code
_entity_poly.pdbx_strand_id
1 'polypeptide(L)'
;TSLVLYEAIKRISDFDFIFAGKQAIDGDTGQVGPGVAERFDIPQVLNVKRIEHNSGNKIKVIREFLGFEELIEVSPKALLTFPKNINIPRLPSLSGLFKVRDYKPEVITNAELKLGEDEVGINGSPTKVIRTFTPVFDKTYSKMEIENGEEVVNLILSKVSEVK
;
A
#
# COMPACT_ATOMS: atom_id res chain seq x y z
N THR A 1 -6.38 4.01 12.07
CA THR A 1 -5.93 4.83 10.90
C THR A 1 -7.08 5.08 9.93
N SER A 2 -7.78 4.05 9.43
CA SER A 2 -8.86 4.22 8.43
C SER A 2 -10.01 5.11 8.91
N LEU A 3 -10.39 5.05 10.20
CA LEU A 3 -11.39 5.94 10.80
C LEU A 3 -10.96 7.41 10.75
N VAL A 4 -9.73 7.69 11.18
CA VAL A 4 -9.19 9.06 11.19
C VAL A 4 -9.14 9.64 9.77
N LEU A 5 -8.67 8.83 8.80
CA LEU A 5 -8.65 9.24 7.38
C LEU A 5 -10.05 9.45 6.82
N TYR A 6 -10.99 8.58 7.13
CA TYR A 6 -12.39 8.74 6.74
C TYR A 6 -12.98 10.07 7.24
N GLU A 7 -12.84 10.38 8.54
CA GLU A 7 -13.34 11.64 9.10
C GLU A 7 -12.63 12.87 8.52
N ALA A 8 -11.33 12.78 8.23
CA ALA A 8 -10.61 13.85 7.58
C ALA A 8 -11.06 14.07 6.13
N ILE A 9 -11.25 12.99 5.35
CA ILE A 9 -11.69 13.06 3.95
C ILE A 9 -13.13 13.58 3.86
N LYS A 10 -14.00 13.29 4.81
CA LYS A 10 -15.37 13.87 4.86
C LYS A 10 -15.40 15.39 4.87
N ARG A 11 -14.32 16.04 5.30
CA ARG A 11 -14.20 17.52 5.26
C ARG A 11 -13.92 18.05 3.85
N ILE A 12 -13.49 17.19 2.94
CA ILE A 12 -13.36 17.51 1.52
C ILE A 12 -14.75 17.38 0.90
N SER A 13 -15.29 18.48 0.40
CA SER A 13 -16.71 18.58 0.03
C SER A 13 -17.12 17.64 -1.10
N ASP A 14 -16.24 17.40 -2.07
CA ASP A 14 -16.51 16.51 -3.20
C ASP A 14 -15.22 15.88 -3.74
N PHE A 15 -15.32 14.61 -4.14
CA PHE A 15 -14.25 13.87 -4.78
C PHE A 15 -14.86 12.78 -5.68
N ASP A 16 -14.20 12.48 -6.77
CA ASP A 16 -14.57 11.37 -7.66
C ASP A 16 -13.86 10.07 -7.24
N PHE A 17 -12.59 10.15 -6.89
CA PHE A 17 -11.78 8.99 -6.55
C PHE A 17 -10.89 9.26 -5.35
N ILE A 18 -10.73 8.24 -4.52
CA ILE A 18 -9.71 8.18 -3.46
C ILE A 18 -8.56 7.30 -3.96
N PHE A 19 -7.36 7.84 -4.02
CA PHE A 19 -6.15 7.12 -4.39
C PHE A 19 -5.31 6.84 -3.15
N ALA A 20 -4.98 5.59 -2.93
CA ALA A 20 -4.18 5.14 -1.81
C ALA A 20 -3.00 4.28 -2.25
N GLY A 21 -1.93 4.26 -1.48
CA GLY A 21 -0.88 3.27 -1.64
C GLY A 21 -1.40 1.86 -1.32
N LYS A 22 -0.84 0.83 -1.96
CA LYS A 22 -1.22 -0.56 -1.72
C LYS A 22 -1.12 -0.93 -0.25
N GLN A 23 -0.01 -0.60 0.38
CA GLN A 23 0.29 -0.97 1.76
C GLN A 23 1.43 -0.15 2.34
N ALA A 24 1.48 -0.03 3.67
CA ALA A 24 2.60 0.57 4.38
C ALA A 24 3.68 -0.50 4.63
N ILE A 25 4.95 -0.07 4.62
CA ILE A 25 6.11 -0.97 4.72
C ILE A 25 6.30 -1.54 6.14
N ASP A 26 5.75 -0.89 7.14
CA ASP A 26 5.87 -1.27 8.56
C ASP A 26 4.90 -2.40 8.94
N GLY A 27 3.63 -2.27 8.57
CA GLY A 27 2.60 -3.24 8.91
C GLY A 27 2.29 -4.25 7.81
N ASP A 28 2.56 -3.91 6.57
CA ASP A 28 2.41 -4.73 5.35
C ASP A 28 1.04 -5.40 5.15
N THR A 29 -0.01 -4.89 5.82
CA THR A 29 -1.33 -5.52 5.84
C THR A 29 -2.26 -5.07 4.70
N GLY A 30 -2.00 -3.93 4.06
CA GLY A 30 -2.81 -3.40 2.96
C GLY A 30 -4.25 -3.02 3.32
N GLN A 31 -4.57 -2.85 4.61
CA GLN A 31 -5.96 -2.71 5.09
C GLN A 31 -6.47 -1.26 5.12
N VAL A 32 -5.60 -0.26 5.04
CA VAL A 32 -6.00 1.15 5.21
C VAL A 32 -6.91 1.61 4.08
N GLY A 33 -6.53 1.37 2.82
CA GLY A 33 -7.37 1.70 1.66
C GLY A 33 -8.75 1.04 1.74
N PRO A 34 -8.82 -0.32 1.81
CA PRO A 34 -10.07 -1.03 1.97
C PRO A 34 -10.93 -0.54 3.14
N GLY A 35 -10.30 -0.28 4.29
CA GLY A 35 -11.02 0.21 5.46
C GLY A 35 -11.58 1.64 5.32
N VAL A 36 -10.98 2.46 4.46
CA VAL A 36 -11.54 3.78 4.11
C VAL A 36 -12.71 3.62 3.14
N ALA A 37 -12.57 2.76 2.11
CA ALA A 37 -13.63 2.49 1.15
C ALA A 37 -14.91 1.95 1.83
N GLU A 38 -14.75 0.99 2.74
CA GLU A 38 -15.84 0.41 3.53
C GLU A 38 -16.57 1.47 4.36
N ARG A 39 -15.84 2.39 4.99
CA ARG A 39 -16.44 3.47 5.78
C ARG A 39 -17.23 4.49 4.95
N PHE A 40 -16.85 4.68 3.70
CA PHE A 40 -17.59 5.52 2.75
C PHE A 40 -18.70 4.78 2.02
N ASP A 41 -18.79 3.46 2.16
CA ASP A 41 -19.69 2.60 1.39
C ASP A 41 -19.50 2.79 -0.13
N ILE A 42 -18.23 2.79 -0.57
CA ILE A 42 -17.87 2.98 -1.98
C ILE A 42 -17.12 1.76 -2.53
N PRO A 43 -17.25 1.48 -3.85
CA PRO A 43 -16.49 0.44 -4.51
C PRO A 43 -14.99 0.66 -4.37
N GLN A 44 -14.23 -0.45 -4.38
CA GLN A 44 -12.78 -0.41 -4.33
C GLN A 44 -12.15 -1.33 -5.37
N VAL A 45 -11.04 -0.87 -5.96
CA VAL A 45 -10.18 -1.69 -6.83
C VAL A 45 -8.77 -1.68 -6.28
N LEU A 46 -8.30 -2.86 -5.87
CA LEU A 46 -7.00 -3.02 -5.25
C LEU A 46 -5.94 -3.39 -6.28
N ASN A 47 -4.69 -2.95 -6.03
CA ASN A 47 -3.52 -3.32 -6.81
C ASN A 47 -3.60 -2.93 -8.29
N VAL A 48 -4.04 -1.70 -8.55
CA VAL A 48 -4.16 -1.14 -9.91
C VAL A 48 -2.77 -0.95 -10.51
N LYS A 49 -2.47 -1.63 -11.59
CA LYS A 49 -1.19 -1.54 -12.32
C LYS A 49 -1.14 -0.34 -13.26
N ARG A 50 -2.27 -0.01 -13.88
CA ARG A 50 -2.36 1.16 -14.77
C ARG A 50 -3.81 1.60 -14.98
N ILE A 51 -3.96 2.86 -15.32
CA ILE A 51 -5.20 3.44 -15.78
C ILE A 51 -5.13 3.47 -17.31
N GLU A 52 -6.06 2.80 -17.98
CA GLU A 52 -6.05 2.65 -19.44
C GLU A 52 -6.69 3.84 -20.15
N HIS A 53 -7.88 4.19 -19.74
CA HIS A 53 -8.65 5.20 -20.43
C HIS A 53 -9.66 5.86 -19.50
N ASN A 54 -9.90 7.14 -19.75
CA ASN A 54 -10.99 7.90 -19.14
C ASN A 54 -12.06 8.13 -20.21
N SER A 55 -13.25 7.59 -20.02
CA SER A 55 -14.37 7.70 -20.93
C SER A 55 -15.54 8.37 -20.23
N GLY A 56 -15.64 9.68 -20.41
CA GLY A 56 -16.66 10.48 -19.73
C GLY A 56 -16.44 10.46 -18.23
N ASN A 57 -17.43 9.98 -17.47
CA ASN A 57 -17.40 9.91 -16.01
C ASN A 57 -16.84 8.58 -15.45
N LYS A 58 -16.33 7.68 -16.29
CA LYS A 58 -15.79 6.38 -15.87
C LYS A 58 -14.34 6.23 -16.27
N ILE A 59 -13.59 5.48 -15.47
CA ILE A 59 -12.21 5.11 -15.78
C ILE A 59 -12.10 3.60 -16.00
N LYS A 60 -11.25 3.20 -16.94
CA LYS A 60 -10.86 1.80 -17.12
C LYS A 60 -9.48 1.58 -16.51
N VAL A 61 -9.38 0.60 -15.64
CA VAL A 61 -8.16 0.28 -14.93
C VAL A 61 -7.80 -1.19 -15.14
N ILE A 62 -6.51 -1.47 -15.16
CA ILE A 62 -6.01 -2.85 -15.11
C ILE A 62 -5.45 -3.07 -13.71
N ARG A 63 -5.93 -4.12 -13.05
CA ARG A 63 -5.37 -4.61 -11.79
C ARG A 63 -4.73 -5.97 -11.94
N GLU A 64 -3.81 -6.28 -11.06
CA GLU A 64 -3.28 -7.64 -10.91
C GLU A 64 -3.97 -8.33 -9.73
N PHE A 65 -4.53 -9.51 -10.01
CA PHE A 65 -5.16 -10.34 -8.99
C PHE A 65 -4.84 -11.81 -9.23
N LEU A 66 -4.23 -12.48 -8.23
CA LEU A 66 -3.85 -13.90 -8.28
C LEU A 66 -3.02 -14.28 -9.52
N GLY A 67 -2.14 -13.41 -9.97
CA GLY A 67 -1.28 -13.63 -11.15
C GLY A 67 -1.95 -13.36 -12.50
N PHE A 68 -3.21 -12.88 -12.51
CA PHE A 68 -3.94 -12.48 -13.70
C PHE A 68 -4.10 -10.96 -13.77
N GLU A 69 -4.23 -10.43 -14.97
CA GLU A 69 -4.63 -9.05 -15.20
C GLU A 69 -6.13 -9.00 -15.48
N GLU A 70 -6.81 -8.09 -14.79
CA GLU A 70 -8.24 -7.86 -14.96
C GLU A 70 -8.47 -6.41 -15.41
N LEU A 71 -9.23 -6.24 -16.48
CA LEU A 71 -9.73 -4.94 -16.93
C LEU A 71 -11.06 -4.64 -16.24
N ILE A 72 -11.09 -3.56 -15.48
CA ILE A 72 -12.25 -3.15 -14.70
C ILE A 72 -12.67 -1.74 -15.10
N GLU A 73 -13.96 -1.53 -15.35
CA GLU A 73 -14.56 -0.22 -15.51
C GLU A 73 -15.10 0.27 -14.18
N VAL A 74 -14.65 1.45 -13.76
CA VAL A 74 -14.94 2.02 -12.45
C VAL A 74 -15.67 3.35 -12.62
N SER A 75 -16.82 3.46 -11.97
CA SER A 75 -17.56 4.72 -11.87
C SER A 75 -17.12 5.51 -10.63
N PRO A 76 -17.23 6.86 -10.60
CA PRO A 76 -17.21 7.62 -9.36
C PRO A 76 -18.41 7.19 -8.47
N LYS A 77 -18.31 7.17 -7.16
CA LYS A 77 -17.14 7.38 -6.31
C LYS A 77 -16.50 6.04 -6.05
N ALA A 78 -15.18 5.96 -6.09
CA ALA A 78 -14.48 4.70 -5.83
C ALA A 78 -13.10 4.95 -5.19
N LEU A 79 -12.56 3.92 -4.53
CA LEU A 79 -11.20 3.91 -4.00
C LEU A 79 -10.32 2.97 -4.83
N LEU A 80 -9.14 3.46 -5.21
CA LEU A 80 -8.14 2.68 -5.94
C LEU A 80 -6.85 2.58 -5.13
N THR A 81 -6.26 1.37 -5.03
CA THR A 81 -4.94 1.23 -4.43
C THR A 81 -3.88 0.91 -5.48
N PHE A 82 -2.69 1.48 -5.30
CA PHE A 82 -1.60 1.41 -6.27
C PHE A 82 -0.34 0.82 -5.66
N PRO A 83 0.36 -0.09 -6.38
CA PRO A 83 1.69 -0.54 -5.99
C PRO A 83 2.73 0.56 -6.23
N LYS A 84 3.91 0.43 -5.59
CA LYS A 84 4.99 1.42 -5.62
C LYS A 84 5.55 1.72 -7.03
N ASN A 85 5.35 0.82 -7.96
CA ASN A 85 5.93 0.88 -9.31
C ASN A 85 4.91 1.24 -10.40
N ILE A 86 3.77 1.83 -10.05
CA ILE A 86 2.77 2.27 -11.04
C ILE A 86 3.32 3.35 -11.98
N ASN A 87 4.20 4.18 -11.49
CA ASN A 87 4.87 5.21 -12.27
C ASN A 87 6.27 5.51 -11.70
N ILE A 88 7.10 6.15 -12.51
CA ILE A 88 8.41 6.67 -12.07
C ILE A 88 8.21 8.13 -11.67
N PRO A 89 8.37 8.48 -10.38
CA PRO A 89 8.21 9.85 -9.92
C PRO A 89 9.22 10.79 -10.58
N ARG A 90 8.77 11.96 -11.00
CA ARG A 90 9.67 13.03 -11.46
C ARG A 90 10.48 13.60 -10.30
N LEU A 91 11.75 13.89 -10.54
CA LEU A 91 12.54 14.64 -9.57
C LEU A 91 11.99 16.08 -9.43
N PRO A 92 11.99 16.63 -8.20
CA PRO A 92 11.61 18.02 -8.00
C PRO A 92 12.52 18.95 -8.79
N SER A 93 11.96 19.94 -9.48
CA SER A 93 12.74 21.00 -10.08
C SER A 93 13.24 21.97 -9.01
N LEU A 94 14.36 22.65 -9.27
CA LEU A 94 14.91 23.65 -8.34
C LEU A 94 13.88 24.75 -8.03
N SER A 95 13.17 25.24 -9.04
CA SER A 95 12.07 26.21 -8.85
C SER A 95 10.91 25.64 -8.02
N GLY A 96 10.60 24.35 -8.18
CA GLY A 96 9.61 23.66 -7.36
C GLY A 96 10.00 23.59 -5.89
N LEU A 97 11.27 23.28 -5.60
CA LEU A 97 11.81 23.25 -4.24
C LEU A 97 11.72 24.64 -3.58
N PHE A 98 12.06 25.71 -4.30
CA PHE A 98 11.90 27.07 -3.78
C PHE A 98 10.44 27.43 -3.47
N LYS A 99 9.49 27.03 -4.33
CA LYS A 99 8.07 27.32 -4.13
C LYS A 99 7.49 26.64 -2.88
N VAL A 100 7.97 25.44 -2.54
CA VAL A 100 7.43 24.69 -1.39
C VAL A 100 8.22 24.88 -0.10
N ARG A 101 9.35 25.60 -0.14
CA ARG A 101 10.22 25.79 1.04
C ARG A 101 9.47 26.33 2.25
N ASP A 102 8.59 27.28 2.04
CA ASP A 102 7.86 27.97 3.09
C ASP A 102 6.40 27.50 3.21
N TYR A 103 6.03 26.45 2.44
CA TYR A 103 4.70 25.88 2.48
C TYR A 103 4.44 25.14 3.81
N LYS A 104 3.37 25.52 4.47
CA LYS A 104 2.89 24.84 5.69
C LYS A 104 1.64 24.05 5.34
N PRO A 105 1.64 22.73 5.47
CA PRO A 105 0.44 21.93 5.27
C PRO A 105 -0.61 22.28 6.31
N GLU A 106 -1.87 22.16 5.94
CA GLU A 106 -2.98 22.21 6.89
C GLU A 106 -2.87 21.00 7.84
N VAL A 107 -3.04 21.26 9.12
CA VAL A 107 -2.98 20.23 10.17
C VAL A 107 -4.37 20.06 10.76
N ILE A 108 -4.95 18.88 10.57
CA ILE A 108 -6.23 18.52 11.18
C ILE A 108 -5.94 17.75 12.49
N THR A 109 -6.43 18.27 13.59
CA THR A 109 -6.23 17.69 14.92
C THR A 109 -7.41 16.81 15.34
N ASN A 110 -7.22 15.92 16.32
CA ASN A 110 -8.32 15.13 16.87
C ASN A 110 -9.41 15.99 17.53
N ALA A 111 -9.05 17.15 18.07
CA ALA A 111 -10.03 18.11 18.60
C ALA A 111 -11.01 18.61 17.53
N GLU A 112 -10.57 18.69 16.28
CA GLU A 112 -11.40 19.06 15.15
C GLU A 112 -12.21 17.88 14.58
N LEU A 113 -11.64 16.66 14.61
CA LEU A 113 -12.33 15.43 14.17
C LEU A 113 -13.34 14.94 15.20
N LYS A 114 -13.17 15.31 16.47
CA LYS A 114 -14.06 14.93 17.60
C LYS A 114 -14.21 13.42 17.79
N LEU A 115 -13.14 12.67 17.52
CA LEU A 115 -13.12 11.23 17.76
C LEU A 115 -12.82 10.92 19.24
N GLY A 116 -13.39 9.86 19.78
CA GLY A 116 -13.13 9.38 21.13
C GLY A 116 -11.66 8.96 21.33
N GLU A 117 -11.16 9.06 22.54
CA GLU A 117 -9.79 8.64 22.87
C GLU A 117 -9.58 7.13 22.69
N ASP A 118 -10.64 6.35 22.80
CA ASP A 118 -10.70 4.90 22.56
C ASP A 118 -10.78 4.52 21.09
N GLU A 119 -11.04 5.49 20.19
CA GLU A 119 -11.13 5.29 18.75
C GLU A 119 -9.83 5.62 18.01
N VAL A 120 -8.89 6.33 18.66
CA VAL A 120 -7.67 6.85 18.04
C VAL A 120 -6.40 6.41 18.75
N GLY A 121 -5.27 6.59 18.07
CA GLY A 121 -3.94 6.27 18.61
C GLY A 121 -3.79 4.79 18.97
N ILE A 122 -3.05 4.53 20.05
CA ILE A 122 -2.76 3.18 20.54
C ILE A 122 -4.03 2.54 21.12
N ASN A 123 -4.90 3.32 21.73
CA ASN A 123 -6.13 2.81 22.35
C ASN A 123 -7.14 2.33 21.28
N GLY A 124 -7.27 3.07 20.17
CA GLY A 124 -8.13 2.71 19.06
C GLY A 124 -7.54 1.68 18.09
N SER A 125 -6.33 1.17 18.35
CA SER A 125 -5.69 0.17 17.50
C SER A 125 -6.13 -1.25 17.90
N PRO A 126 -6.66 -2.06 16.96
CA PRO A 126 -6.96 -3.47 17.22
C PRO A 126 -5.68 -4.32 17.36
N THR A 127 -4.53 -3.79 16.97
CA THR A 127 -3.24 -4.47 17.07
C THR A 127 -2.30 -3.72 17.99
N LYS A 128 -1.54 -4.47 18.82
CA LYS A 128 -0.53 -3.93 19.72
C LYS A 128 0.80 -4.59 19.43
N VAL A 129 1.87 -3.78 19.29
CA VAL A 129 3.23 -4.30 19.20
C VAL A 129 3.64 -4.81 20.58
N ILE A 130 3.84 -6.12 20.70
CA ILE A 130 4.25 -6.77 21.94
C ILE A 130 5.78 -6.77 22.07
N ARG A 131 6.48 -6.99 20.94
CA ARG A 131 7.95 -7.09 20.92
C ARG A 131 8.48 -6.69 19.56
N THR A 132 9.59 -5.98 19.56
CA THR A 132 10.44 -5.74 18.38
C THR A 132 11.79 -6.40 18.59
N PHE A 133 12.37 -6.95 17.54
CA PHE A 133 13.72 -7.52 17.57
C PHE A 133 14.37 -7.40 16.19
N THR A 134 15.68 -7.29 16.19
CA THR A 134 16.45 -7.36 14.94
C THR A 134 16.79 -8.84 14.71
N PRO A 135 16.33 -9.43 13.60
CA PRO A 135 16.69 -10.82 13.31
C PRO A 135 18.20 -10.94 13.06
N VAL A 136 18.82 -11.84 13.77
CA VAL A 136 20.22 -12.22 13.52
C VAL A 136 20.19 -13.41 12.55
N PHE A 137 20.66 -13.17 11.33
CA PHE A 137 20.79 -14.23 10.33
C PHE A 137 22.19 -14.82 10.43
N ASP A 138 22.31 -15.97 11.04
CA ASP A 138 23.53 -16.78 10.96
C ASP A 138 23.50 -17.53 9.62
N LYS A 139 24.03 -16.90 8.59
CA LYS A 139 24.14 -17.49 7.26
C LYS A 139 25.51 -18.08 7.10
N THR A 140 25.62 -19.39 7.23
CA THR A 140 26.79 -20.15 6.77
C THR A 140 26.73 -20.26 5.24
N TYR A 141 27.69 -19.65 4.57
CA TYR A 141 27.84 -19.80 3.12
C TYR A 141 28.89 -20.92 2.86
N SER A 142 28.49 -21.93 2.10
CA SER A 142 29.42 -22.85 1.47
C SER A 142 29.54 -22.51 -0.02
N LYS A 143 30.74 -22.20 -0.50
CA LYS A 143 31.00 -22.05 -1.91
C LYS A 143 31.44 -23.40 -2.46
N MET A 144 30.73 -23.91 -3.44
CA MET A 144 31.05 -25.12 -4.15
C MET A 144 31.41 -24.80 -5.60
N GLU A 145 32.48 -25.40 -6.09
CA GLU A 145 32.77 -25.45 -7.52
C GLU A 145 32.00 -26.63 -8.09
N ILE A 146 31.09 -26.35 -9.01
CA ILE A 146 30.15 -27.33 -9.57
C ILE A 146 30.47 -27.44 -11.05
N GLU A 147 30.82 -28.68 -11.46
CA GLU A 147 31.22 -28.95 -12.84
C GLU A 147 30.04 -29.22 -13.78
N ASN A 148 28.90 -29.64 -13.23
CA ASN A 148 27.71 -29.92 -14.05
C ASN A 148 26.38 -29.55 -13.35
N GLY A 149 25.29 -29.37 -14.15
CA GLY A 149 24.00 -28.97 -13.64
C GLY A 149 23.27 -30.03 -12.81
N GLU A 150 23.56 -31.32 -12.99
CA GLU A 150 22.91 -32.41 -12.21
C GLU A 150 23.33 -32.36 -10.75
N GLU A 151 24.59 -32.02 -10.46
CA GLU A 151 25.07 -31.86 -9.07
C GLU A 151 24.34 -30.75 -8.35
N VAL A 152 24.04 -29.63 -9.04
CA VAL A 152 23.26 -28.53 -8.46
C VAL A 152 21.86 -29.00 -8.09
N VAL A 153 21.20 -29.70 -9.01
CA VAL A 153 19.83 -30.20 -8.80
C VAL A 153 19.80 -31.18 -7.63
N ASN A 154 20.70 -32.12 -7.60
CA ASN A 154 20.76 -33.09 -6.51
C ASN A 154 21.05 -32.46 -5.14
N LEU A 155 21.93 -31.46 -5.08
CA LEU A 155 22.20 -30.70 -3.88
C LEU A 155 20.95 -29.95 -3.39
N ILE A 156 20.25 -29.26 -4.30
CA ILE A 156 19.02 -28.51 -3.95
C ILE A 156 17.95 -29.49 -3.44
N LEU A 157 17.74 -30.61 -4.12
CA LEU A 157 16.78 -31.64 -3.70
C LEU A 157 17.10 -32.23 -2.33
N SER A 158 18.37 -32.51 -2.05
CA SER A 158 18.79 -32.99 -0.74
C SER A 158 18.49 -31.99 0.36
N LYS A 159 18.81 -30.72 0.13
CA LYS A 159 18.55 -29.63 1.10
C LYS A 159 17.06 -29.36 1.33
N VAL A 160 16.24 -29.44 0.30
CA VAL A 160 14.79 -29.31 0.45
C VAL A 160 14.19 -30.48 1.24
N SER A 161 14.74 -31.69 1.09
CA SER A 161 14.28 -32.85 1.85
C SER A 161 14.65 -32.82 3.34
N GLU A 162 15.73 -32.09 3.72
CA GLU A 162 16.13 -31.87 5.11
C GLU A 162 15.23 -30.90 5.89
N VAL A 163 14.40 -30.11 5.20
CA VAL A 163 13.53 -29.03 5.78
C VAL A 163 12.14 -29.55 6.13
N LYS A 164 11.92 -30.83 6.23
CA LYS A 164 10.63 -31.41 6.66
C LYS A 164 10.53 -31.61 8.15
#